data_76bc8d5063125e467e5055ca818b62c6
#
_entry.id   76bc8d5063125e467e5055ca818b62c6
#
_cell.length_a   1.000
_cell.length_b   1.000
_cell.length_c   1.000
_cell.angle_alpha   90.00
_cell.angle_beta   90.00
_cell.angle_gamma   90.00
#
_symmetry.space_group_name_H-M   'P 1'
#
loop_
_entity.id
_entity.type
_entity.pdbx_description
1 polymer ?
#
loop_
_entity_poly.entity_id
_entity_poly.type
_entity_poly.pdbx_seq_one_letter_code
_entity_poly.pdbx_strand_id
1 'polypeptide(L)'
;MRRVWSVERRARKGVTALVMLAGSLVLLTGLSSRSTLHASRLTIARLQYDGGGDWYANPSSLPNLLAAIHDRTSLDVDKVEARVRLTDDKLWDYPFLHVTGHGNIRLSDEEVVRLRDYLTRGGFLHVSDNYGIDSSFRREIKRVFPDRELVDVPLTHPIYHIVYDFPKGLPKIHEHDGKPARGFGIFIGDRLAVFYDWQCDLGNGWEDYEVYHDPPALHEAALRMGVNLFVYAVTSRPVP
;
A
#
# COMPACT_ATOMS: atom_id res chain seq x y z
N MET A 1 12.44 -92.09 2.87
CA MET A 1 12.77 -92.56 1.51
C MET A 1 13.52 -91.46 0.80
N ARG A 2 14.89 -91.57 0.74
CA ARG A 2 15.72 -91.92 -0.40
C ARG A 2 15.28 -91.10 -1.66
N ARG A 3 16.13 -90.29 -2.30
CA ARG A 3 17.55 -90.44 -2.79
C ARG A 3 18.12 -89.08 -3.12
N VAL A 4 19.25 -88.76 -2.74
CA VAL A 4 20.59 -88.43 -3.25
C VAL A 4 20.77 -88.73 -4.75
N TRP A 5 21.39 -87.76 -5.46
CA TRP A 5 22.44 -87.82 -6.50
C TRP A 5 22.90 -86.42 -6.81
N SER A 6 23.98 -86.04 -6.53
CA SER A 6 25.39 -85.78 -6.83
C SER A 6 25.78 -85.52 -8.28
N VAL A 7 26.60 -84.40 -8.42
CA VAL A 7 27.79 -84.23 -9.28
C VAL A 7 27.52 -83.82 -10.76
N GLU A 8 28.06 -82.76 -11.21
CA GLU A 8 29.39 -82.61 -11.80
C GLU A 8 29.76 -81.19 -12.14
N ARG A 9 31.05 -80.88 -11.89
CA ARG A 9 31.74 -79.66 -12.32
C ARG A 9 32.10 -79.71 -13.79
N ARG A 10 31.98 -78.62 -14.50
CA ARG A 10 32.91 -78.33 -15.61
C ARG A 10 33.23 -76.85 -15.66
N ALA A 11 34.47 -76.56 -15.44
CA ALA A 11 35.12 -75.29 -15.70
C ALA A 11 35.25 -75.09 -17.20
N ARG A 12 34.90 -73.89 -17.67
CA ARG A 12 35.46 -73.31 -18.94
C ARG A 12 35.83 -71.91 -18.71
N LYS A 13 37.09 -71.67 -19.04
CA LYS A 13 37.80 -70.41 -19.11
C LYS A 13 37.19 -69.48 -20.17
N GLY A 14 37.26 -68.20 -19.94
CA GLY A 14 37.56 -67.30 -21.03
C GLY A 14 36.70 -66.08 -21.13
N VAL A 15 37.44 -65.00 -21.12
CA VAL A 15 37.21 -63.72 -21.75
C VAL A 15 36.61 -62.62 -20.83
N THR A 16 37.56 -61.89 -20.35
CA THR A 16 37.43 -60.56 -19.77
C THR A 16 36.93 -59.59 -20.83
N ALA A 17 35.72 -59.08 -20.72
CA ALA A 17 35.26 -57.94 -21.47
C ALA A 17 35.05 -56.78 -20.49
N LEU A 18 36.02 -55.87 -20.49
CA LEU A 18 35.98 -54.60 -19.76
C LEU A 18 35.00 -53.68 -20.48
N VAL A 19 33.79 -53.53 -19.97
CA VAL A 19 32.84 -52.53 -20.42
C VAL A 19 33.08 -51.26 -19.61
N MET A 20 33.74 -50.31 -20.23
CA MET A 20 33.84 -48.91 -19.73
C MET A 20 32.46 -48.27 -19.84
N LEU A 21 31.72 -48.19 -18.73
CA LEU A 21 30.57 -47.32 -18.62
C LEU A 21 31.04 -45.86 -18.47
N ALA A 22 31.02 -45.12 -19.57
CA ALA A 22 31.19 -43.68 -19.53
C ALA A 22 29.89 -43.11 -18.91
N GLY A 23 29.94 -42.84 -17.61
CA GLY A 23 28.89 -42.11 -16.89
C GLY A 23 28.91 -40.66 -17.31
N SER A 24 28.01 -40.26 -18.19
CA SER A 24 27.74 -38.83 -18.48
C SER A 24 27.05 -38.21 -17.25
N LEU A 25 27.85 -37.52 -16.43
CA LEU A 25 27.36 -36.67 -15.35
C LEU A 25 26.74 -35.42 -15.98
N VAL A 26 25.43 -35.47 -16.22
CA VAL A 26 24.65 -34.29 -16.60
C VAL A 26 24.56 -33.40 -15.35
N LEU A 27 25.44 -32.40 -15.25
CA LEU A 27 25.27 -31.30 -14.31
C LEU A 27 24.02 -30.52 -14.74
N LEU A 28 22.87 -30.85 -14.14
CA LEU A 28 21.72 -29.95 -14.10
C LEU A 28 22.11 -28.74 -13.25
N THR A 29 22.71 -27.71 -13.89
CA THR A 29 22.75 -26.37 -13.31
C THR A 29 21.31 -25.84 -13.32
N GLY A 30 20.58 -26.15 -12.26
CA GLY A 30 19.30 -25.51 -12.00
C GLY A 30 19.56 -24.02 -11.83
N LEU A 31 19.32 -23.24 -12.90
CA LEU A 31 19.10 -21.80 -12.75
C LEU A 31 17.83 -21.65 -11.89
N SER A 32 18.05 -21.61 -10.58
CA SER A 32 17.05 -21.10 -9.64
C SER A 32 16.89 -19.63 -10.00
N SER A 33 15.92 -19.33 -10.86
CA SER A 33 15.39 -17.98 -11.01
C SER A 33 14.89 -17.59 -9.62
N ARG A 34 15.76 -16.97 -8.82
CA ARG A 34 15.32 -16.21 -7.66
C ARG A 34 14.41 -15.12 -8.22
N SER A 35 13.11 -15.41 -8.27
CA SER A 35 12.11 -14.38 -8.28
C SER A 35 12.44 -13.50 -7.08
N THR A 36 13.07 -12.36 -7.31
CA THR A 36 13.17 -11.33 -6.30
C THR A 36 11.74 -10.89 -6.05
N LEU A 37 11.12 -11.46 -5.02
CA LEU A 37 9.94 -10.87 -4.42
C LEU A 37 10.35 -9.44 -4.12
N HIS A 38 9.88 -8.49 -4.93
CA HIS A 38 9.96 -7.08 -4.59
C HIS A 38 9.21 -6.94 -3.27
N ALA A 39 9.97 -6.87 -2.18
CA ALA A 39 9.39 -6.53 -0.90
C ALA A 39 8.69 -5.19 -1.09
N SER A 40 7.37 -5.16 -0.84
CA SER A 40 6.59 -3.94 -0.83
C SER A 40 7.32 -2.91 0.03
N ARG A 41 7.68 -1.77 -0.55
CA ARG A 41 8.34 -0.71 0.20
C ARG A 41 7.35 -0.10 1.17
N LEU A 42 7.73 -0.04 2.43
CA LEU A 42 6.93 0.67 3.44
C LEU A 42 7.16 2.17 3.28
N THR A 43 6.43 2.78 2.37
CA THR A 43 6.41 4.23 2.19
C THR A 43 5.03 4.69 1.70
N ILE A 44 4.84 6.00 1.64
CA ILE A 44 3.66 6.64 1.08
C ILE A 44 3.96 6.99 -0.37
N ALA A 45 3.06 6.66 -1.29
CA ALA A 45 3.16 7.08 -2.67
C ALA A 45 2.19 8.24 -2.95
N ARG A 46 2.72 9.39 -3.33
CA ARG A 46 1.94 10.54 -3.81
C ARG A 46 1.42 10.23 -5.20
N LEU A 47 0.11 10.31 -5.39
CA LEU A 47 -0.51 10.06 -6.67
C LEU A 47 -0.42 11.29 -7.58
N GLN A 48 0.17 11.10 -8.76
CA GLN A 48 0.18 12.07 -9.85
C GLN A 48 -1.07 11.85 -10.71
N TYR A 49 -2.04 12.73 -10.59
CA TYR A 49 -3.29 12.69 -11.35
C TYR A 49 -3.33 13.80 -12.40
N ASP A 50 -4.16 13.63 -13.42
CA ASP A 50 -4.43 14.66 -14.42
C ASP A 50 -5.70 15.47 -14.07
N GLY A 51 -5.99 16.52 -14.82
CA GLY A 51 -7.19 17.35 -14.64
C GLY A 51 -6.90 18.80 -14.28
N GLY A 52 -5.63 19.14 -14.04
CA GLY A 52 -5.19 20.52 -13.76
C GLY A 52 -5.17 20.88 -12.27
N GLY A 53 -5.43 19.92 -11.36
CA GLY A 53 -5.17 20.12 -9.94
C GLY A 53 -3.67 19.96 -9.62
N ASP A 54 -3.25 20.55 -8.51
CA ASP A 54 -1.86 20.62 -8.07
C ASP A 54 -1.50 19.43 -7.16
N TRP A 55 -1.50 18.20 -7.71
CA TRP A 55 -1.14 16.96 -7.01
C TRP A 55 0.18 17.04 -6.23
N TYR A 56 1.04 18.00 -6.56
CA TYR A 56 2.34 18.26 -5.94
C TYR A 56 2.29 19.25 -4.77
N ALA A 57 1.10 19.72 -4.39
CA ALA A 57 0.92 20.57 -3.21
C ALA A 57 1.47 19.92 -1.94
N ASN A 58 1.81 20.73 -0.96
CA ASN A 58 2.31 20.30 0.35
C ASN A 58 3.59 19.44 0.25
N PRO A 59 4.70 20.02 -0.25
CA PRO A 59 5.90 19.24 -0.55
C PRO A 59 6.64 18.66 0.67
N SER A 60 6.56 19.28 1.85
CA SER A 60 7.19 18.78 3.10
C SER A 60 6.27 17.83 3.88
N SER A 61 4.99 17.77 3.56
CA SER A 61 3.98 17.02 4.33
C SER A 61 4.31 15.52 4.48
N LEU A 62 4.57 14.83 3.38
CA LEU A 62 4.83 13.39 3.42
C LEU A 62 6.20 13.03 3.99
N PRO A 63 7.31 13.76 3.72
CA PRO A 63 8.56 13.59 4.45
C PRO A 63 8.39 13.73 5.96
N ASN A 64 7.67 14.74 6.44
CA ASN A 64 7.41 14.95 7.86
C ASN A 64 6.56 13.83 8.47
N LEU A 65 5.51 13.39 7.74
CA LEU A 65 4.70 12.25 8.19
C LEU A 65 5.53 10.97 8.24
N LEU A 66 6.36 10.67 7.24
CA LEU A 66 7.24 9.49 7.24
C LEU A 66 8.24 9.53 8.40
N ALA A 67 8.82 10.69 8.70
CA ALA A 67 9.66 10.87 9.89
C ALA A 67 8.88 10.58 11.18
N ALA A 68 7.65 11.10 11.30
CA ALA A 68 6.80 10.84 12.46
C ALA A 68 6.43 9.34 12.60
N ILE A 69 6.18 8.63 11.51
CA ILE A 69 5.92 7.18 11.52
C ILE A 69 7.16 6.42 11.98
N HIS A 70 8.34 6.75 11.42
CA HIS A 70 9.61 6.14 11.81
C HIS A 70 9.91 6.31 13.30
N ASP A 71 9.74 7.53 13.80
CA ASP A 71 10.11 7.87 15.19
C ASP A 71 9.10 7.34 16.24
N ARG A 72 7.86 7.08 15.84
CA ARG A 72 6.75 6.79 16.78
C ARG A 72 6.22 5.37 16.67
N THR A 73 6.74 4.58 15.73
CA THR A 73 6.34 3.18 15.53
C THR A 73 7.57 2.29 15.35
N SER A 74 7.37 0.97 15.34
CA SER A 74 8.43 0.00 14.99
C SER A 74 8.51 -0.28 13.48
N LEU A 75 7.82 0.49 12.63
CA LEU A 75 7.82 0.30 11.19
C LEU A 75 9.08 0.90 10.58
N ASP A 76 9.78 0.11 9.78
CA ASP A 76 10.88 0.59 8.95
C ASP A 76 10.31 1.17 7.64
N VAL A 77 10.24 2.49 7.58
CA VAL A 77 9.69 3.24 6.44
C VAL A 77 10.78 4.06 5.74
N ASP A 78 10.63 4.25 4.44
CA ASP A 78 11.49 5.15 3.68
C ASP A 78 11.35 6.59 4.21
N LYS A 79 12.43 7.37 4.10
CA LYS A 79 12.43 8.77 4.57
C LYS A 79 11.78 9.74 3.58
N VAL A 80 11.53 9.29 2.35
CA VAL A 80 11.00 10.12 1.26
C VAL A 80 9.84 9.40 0.61
N GLU A 81 8.80 10.17 0.28
CA GLU A 81 7.66 9.63 -0.45
C GLU A 81 8.05 9.14 -1.85
N ALA A 82 7.34 8.15 -2.34
CA ALA A 82 7.35 7.81 -3.75
C ALA A 82 6.38 8.70 -4.54
N ARG A 83 6.56 8.76 -5.86
CA ARG A 83 5.61 9.41 -6.77
C ARG A 83 5.21 8.41 -7.84
N VAL A 84 3.91 8.26 -8.05
CA VAL A 84 3.37 7.26 -8.98
C VAL A 84 2.17 7.82 -9.74
N ARG A 85 2.01 7.32 -10.98
CA ARG A 85 0.76 7.35 -11.71
C ARG A 85 0.01 6.03 -11.52
N LEU A 86 -1.30 6.02 -11.68
CA LEU A 86 -2.07 4.78 -11.62
C LEU A 86 -1.67 3.78 -12.71
N THR A 87 -1.10 4.26 -13.81
CA THR A 87 -0.62 3.44 -14.93
C THR A 87 0.80 2.88 -14.75
N ASP A 88 1.53 3.31 -13.71
CA ASP A 88 2.87 2.79 -13.45
C ASP A 88 2.83 1.35 -12.92
N ASP A 89 3.76 0.50 -13.37
CA ASP A 89 3.87 -0.88 -12.89
C ASP A 89 4.26 -0.95 -11.41
N LYS A 90 5.05 0.01 -10.93
CA LYS A 90 5.45 0.13 -9.52
C LYS A 90 4.32 0.53 -8.56
N LEU A 91 3.11 0.86 -9.07
CA LEU A 91 1.94 1.14 -8.23
C LEU A 91 1.72 0.08 -7.15
N TRP A 92 1.94 -1.18 -7.52
CA TRP A 92 1.69 -2.33 -6.66
C TRP A 92 2.70 -2.51 -5.51
N ASP A 93 3.84 -1.81 -5.59
CA ASP A 93 4.89 -1.84 -4.56
C ASP A 93 4.50 -1.04 -3.30
N TYR A 94 3.51 -0.16 -3.41
CA TYR A 94 3.15 0.78 -2.35
C TYR A 94 1.82 0.43 -1.70
N PRO A 95 1.77 0.26 -0.36
CA PRO A 95 0.53 -0.07 0.34
C PRO A 95 -0.40 1.13 0.53
N PHE A 96 0.12 2.35 0.44
CA PHE A 96 -0.56 3.59 0.77
C PHE A 96 -0.38 4.62 -0.34
N LEU A 97 -1.49 5.01 -0.97
CA LEU A 97 -1.54 6.15 -1.87
C LEU A 97 -2.08 7.39 -1.15
N HIS A 98 -1.46 8.52 -1.44
CA HIS A 98 -1.90 9.83 -0.97
C HIS A 98 -2.28 10.74 -2.14
N VAL A 99 -3.46 11.33 -2.05
CA VAL A 99 -3.95 12.39 -2.94
C VAL A 99 -4.12 13.66 -2.15
N THR A 100 -3.62 14.74 -2.68
CA THR A 100 -3.79 16.09 -2.16
C THR A 100 -3.87 17.07 -3.32
N GLY A 101 -4.22 18.31 -3.06
CA GLY A 101 -4.19 19.41 -4.03
C GLY A 101 -5.47 20.22 -4.08
N HIS A 102 -5.43 21.26 -4.91
CA HIS A 102 -6.56 22.11 -5.23
C HIS A 102 -7.03 21.82 -6.66
N GLY A 103 -8.27 22.15 -6.97
CA GLY A 103 -8.79 22.10 -8.32
C GLY A 103 -9.32 20.73 -8.74
N ASN A 104 -9.05 20.35 -9.99
CA ASN A 104 -9.76 19.25 -10.61
C ASN A 104 -8.91 17.98 -10.70
N ILE A 105 -9.47 16.87 -10.23
CA ILE A 105 -8.95 15.50 -10.46
C ILE A 105 -9.67 14.93 -11.66
N ARG A 106 -8.94 14.32 -12.58
CA ARG A 106 -9.49 13.58 -13.72
C ARG A 106 -8.72 12.29 -13.93
N LEU A 107 -9.43 11.18 -13.92
CA LEU A 107 -8.89 9.86 -14.21
C LEU A 107 -9.33 9.40 -15.61
N SER A 108 -8.43 8.79 -16.37
CA SER A 108 -8.78 8.04 -17.57
C SER A 108 -9.57 6.78 -17.21
N ASP A 109 -10.20 6.13 -18.21
CA ASP A 109 -10.92 4.88 -17.95
C ASP A 109 -9.99 3.75 -17.50
N GLU A 110 -8.75 3.72 -18.01
CA GLU A 110 -7.71 2.79 -17.56
C GLU A 110 -7.35 3.05 -16.08
N GLU A 111 -7.12 4.30 -15.70
CA GLU A 111 -6.80 4.67 -14.33
C GLU A 111 -7.91 4.32 -13.34
N VAL A 112 -9.17 4.47 -13.75
CA VAL A 112 -10.35 4.06 -12.96
C VAL A 112 -10.31 2.55 -12.67
N VAL A 113 -10.02 1.72 -13.69
CA VAL A 113 -9.91 0.27 -13.53
C VAL A 113 -8.73 -0.08 -12.62
N ARG A 114 -7.56 0.51 -12.86
CA ARG A 114 -6.34 0.23 -12.07
C ARG A 114 -6.49 0.64 -10.61
N LEU A 115 -7.11 1.79 -10.33
CA LEU A 115 -7.37 2.22 -8.96
C LEU A 115 -8.34 1.28 -8.24
N ARG A 116 -9.40 0.84 -8.93
CA ARG A 116 -10.32 -0.18 -8.40
C ARG A 116 -9.59 -1.46 -8.04
N ASP A 117 -8.78 -1.97 -8.95
CA ASP A 117 -8.00 -3.20 -8.75
C ASP A 117 -7.01 -3.04 -7.58
N TYR A 118 -6.29 -1.91 -7.53
CA TYR A 118 -5.36 -1.60 -6.45
C TYR A 118 -6.06 -1.65 -5.08
N LEU A 119 -7.19 -0.96 -4.95
CA LEU A 119 -7.95 -0.90 -3.70
C LEU A 119 -8.56 -2.27 -3.34
N THR A 120 -9.06 -3.01 -4.33
CA THR A 120 -9.65 -4.34 -4.10
C THR A 120 -8.61 -5.36 -3.64
N ARG A 121 -7.38 -5.25 -4.13
CA ARG A 121 -6.25 -6.14 -3.75
C ARG A 121 -5.57 -5.76 -2.44
N GLY A 122 -6.10 -4.79 -1.69
CA GLY A 122 -5.60 -4.45 -0.36
C GLY A 122 -4.82 -3.14 -0.29
N GLY A 123 -4.70 -2.38 -1.38
CA GLY A 123 -4.19 -1.02 -1.35
C GLY A 123 -5.09 -0.09 -0.53
N PHE A 124 -4.54 1.01 -0.05
CA PHE A 124 -5.24 2.04 0.70
C PHE A 124 -5.06 3.39 0.02
N LEU A 125 -6.14 4.16 -0.08
CA LEU A 125 -6.12 5.53 -0.59
C LEU A 125 -6.51 6.51 0.50
N HIS A 126 -5.62 7.41 0.83
CA HIS A 126 -5.91 8.62 1.61
C HIS A 126 -6.06 9.81 0.67
N VAL A 127 -7.14 10.57 0.86
CA VAL A 127 -7.39 11.82 0.13
C VAL A 127 -7.49 12.94 1.15
N SER A 128 -6.60 13.92 1.04
CA SER A 128 -6.61 15.11 1.87
C SER A 128 -7.29 16.26 1.14
N ASP A 129 -8.32 16.80 1.77
CA ASP A 129 -9.06 17.94 1.23
C ASP A 129 -8.30 19.25 1.50
N ASN A 130 -7.58 19.70 0.48
CA ASN A 130 -6.91 20.99 0.48
C ASN A 130 -7.83 22.13 0.04
N TYR A 131 -9.14 21.97 0.21
CA TYR A 131 -10.16 22.88 -0.23
C TYR A 131 -10.24 23.04 -1.76
N GLY A 132 -11.29 22.46 -2.33
CA GLY A 132 -11.61 22.59 -3.76
C GLY A 132 -11.47 21.33 -4.60
N ILE A 133 -11.05 20.20 -4.03
CA ILE A 133 -11.06 18.93 -4.76
C ILE A 133 -12.34 18.11 -4.55
N ASP A 134 -13.18 18.45 -3.56
CA ASP A 134 -14.32 17.62 -3.12
C ASP A 134 -15.22 17.17 -4.28
N SER A 135 -15.68 18.10 -5.13
CA SER A 135 -16.57 17.77 -6.23
C SER A 135 -15.92 16.84 -7.27
N SER A 136 -14.66 17.10 -7.60
CA SER A 136 -13.91 16.30 -8.57
C SER A 136 -13.54 14.93 -7.99
N PHE A 137 -13.12 14.85 -6.74
CA PHE A 137 -12.85 13.58 -6.09
C PHE A 137 -14.11 12.71 -5.99
N ARG A 138 -15.25 13.26 -5.55
CA ARG A 138 -16.52 12.51 -5.48
C ARG A 138 -16.95 12.00 -6.83
N ARG A 139 -16.78 12.78 -7.89
CA ARG A 139 -17.05 12.34 -9.26
C ARG A 139 -16.17 11.16 -9.66
N GLU A 140 -14.86 11.26 -9.46
CA GLU A 140 -13.94 10.22 -9.89
C GLU A 140 -14.07 8.94 -9.05
N ILE A 141 -14.23 9.04 -7.72
CA ILE A 141 -14.39 7.86 -6.88
C ILE A 141 -15.70 7.11 -7.16
N LYS A 142 -16.76 7.83 -7.60
CA LYS A 142 -18.01 7.20 -8.06
C LYS A 142 -17.83 6.42 -9.36
N ARG A 143 -16.91 6.83 -10.23
CA ARG A 143 -16.52 6.04 -11.43
C ARG A 143 -15.71 4.80 -11.02
N VAL A 144 -14.85 4.93 -10.02
CA VAL A 144 -14.08 3.78 -9.48
C VAL A 144 -15.02 2.75 -8.86
N PHE A 145 -15.99 3.17 -8.06
CA PHE A 145 -16.97 2.32 -7.37
C PHE A 145 -18.40 2.78 -7.65
N PRO A 146 -18.99 2.42 -8.80
CA PRO A 146 -20.36 2.83 -9.16
C PRO A 146 -21.42 2.37 -8.15
N ASP A 147 -21.19 1.21 -7.53
CA ASP A 147 -22.12 0.55 -6.62
C ASP A 147 -21.85 0.85 -5.15
N ARG A 148 -20.93 1.79 -4.84
CA ARG A 148 -20.59 2.17 -3.47
C ARG A 148 -20.71 3.67 -3.29
N GLU A 149 -20.98 4.09 -2.06
CA GLU A 149 -21.04 5.48 -1.67
C GLU A 149 -19.90 5.80 -0.69
N LEU A 150 -19.42 7.06 -0.70
CA LEU A 150 -18.65 7.61 0.39
C LEU A 150 -19.54 7.77 1.60
N VAL A 151 -19.27 7.01 2.66
CA VAL A 151 -20.03 7.06 3.91
C VAL A 151 -19.19 7.64 5.03
N ASP A 152 -19.84 8.21 6.06
CA ASP A 152 -19.12 8.62 7.26
C ASP A 152 -18.43 7.41 7.89
N VAL A 153 -17.14 7.57 8.23
CA VAL A 153 -16.39 6.56 8.99
C VAL A 153 -16.79 6.71 10.46
N PRO A 154 -17.39 5.67 11.08
CA PRO A 154 -17.82 5.75 12.47
C PRO A 154 -16.68 6.09 13.42
N LEU A 155 -16.92 6.92 14.44
CA LEU A 155 -15.91 7.29 15.42
C LEU A 155 -15.33 6.09 16.20
N THR A 156 -16.06 4.97 16.23
CA THR A 156 -15.59 3.70 16.81
C THR A 156 -14.68 2.89 15.88
N HIS A 157 -14.45 3.36 14.64
CA HIS A 157 -13.62 2.65 13.70
C HIS A 157 -12.15 2.65 14.13
N PRO A 158 -11.42 1.52 14.00
CA PRO A 158 -10.02 1.39 14.43
C PRO A 158 -9.09 2.48 13.92
N ILE A 159 -9.35 3.08 12.76
CA ILE A 159 -8.54 4.15 12.19
C ILE A 159 -8.38 5.37 13.12
N TYR A 160 -9.36 5.59 13.99
CA TYR A 160 -9.32 6.68 14.99
C TYR A 160 -8.65 6.27 16.31
N HIS A 161 -8.24 4.97 16.48
CA HIS A 161 -7.81 4.46 17.78
C HIS A 161 -6.58 3.54 17.71
N ILE A 162 -6.06 3.23 16.50
CA ILE A 162 -5.09 2.14 16.32
C ILE A 162 -3.71 2.41 16.99
N VAL A 163 -3.27 3.67 17.05
CA VAL A 163 -2.04 4.10 17.74
C VAL A 163 -2.37 5.22 18.70
N TYR A 164 -3.08 6.23 18.21
CA TYR A 164 -3.51 7.40 18.98
C TYR A 164 -5.03 7.47 19.01
N ASP A 165 -5.57 7.95 20.11
CA ASP A 165 -7.02 8.02 20.35
C ASP A 165 -7.61 9.34 19.87
N PHE A 166 -8.59 9.26 18.97
CA PHE A 166 -9.35 10.39 18.42
C PHE A 166 -10.85 10.20 18.63
N PRO A 167 -11.33 10.23 19.89
CA PRO A 167 -12.73 9.92 20.21
C PRO A 167 -13.72 10.96 19.67
N LYS A 168 -13.24 12.12 19.25
CA LYS A 168 -14.03 13.19 18.61
C LYS A 168 -13.86 13.25 17.10
N GLY A 169 -13.08 12.32 16.51
CA GLY A 169 -12.76 12.28 15.07
C GLY A 169 -11.59 13.17 14.69
N LEU A 170 -11.57 13.58 13.44
CA LEU A 170 -10.45 14.33 12.85
C LEU A 170 -10.20 15.67 13.54
N PRO A 171 -8.94 16.09 13.70
CA PRO A 171 -8.61 17.46 14.05
C PRO A 171 -9.03 18.40 12.91
N LYS A 172 -9.49 19.59 13.22
CA LYS A 172 -9.72 20.66 12.25
C LYS A 172 -8.44 21.47 12.15
N ILE A 173 -7.75 21.38 11.01
CA ILE A 173 -6.47 22.09 10.81
C ILE A 173 -6.74 23.51 10.31
N HIS A 174 -7.40 23.65 9.17
CA HIS A 174 -7.77 24.96 8.64
C HIS A 174 -9.29 25.15 8.56
N GLU A 175 -9.71 26.39 8.73
CA GLU A 175 -11.10 26.80 8.52
C GLU A 175 -11.33 27.20 7.06
N HIS A 176 -12.34 26.61 6.43
CA HIS A 176 -12.75 26.98 5.06
C HIS A 176 -14.18 27.50 5.08
N ASP A 177 -15.15 26.56 5.03
CA ASP A 177 -16.58 26.90 5.00
C ASP A 177 -17.21 26.95 6.40
N GLY A 178 -16.40 26.91 7.46
CA GLY A 178 -16.90 26.81 8.84
C GLY A 178 -17.58 25.48 9.18
N LYS A 179 -17.41 24.46 8.32
CA LYS A 179 -17.97 23.13 8.53
C LYS A 179 -17.02 22.26 9.36
N PRO A 180 -17.55 21.32 10.16
CA PRO A 180 -16.70 20.40 10.93
C PRO A 180 -15.91 19.47 10.03
N ALA A 181 -14.69 19.12 10.46
CA ALA A 181 -13.91 18.06 9.83
C ALA A 181 -14.63 16.72 9.93
N ARG A 182 -14.70 15.96 8.81
CA ARG A 182 -15.36 14.65 8.74
C ARG A 182 -14.51 13.66 7.96
N GLY A 183 -14.40 12.46 8.46
CA GLY A 183 -13.81 11.34 7.73
C GLY A 183 -14.87 10.58 6.94
N PHE A 184 -14.73 10.56 5.60
CA PHE A 184 -15.53 9.71 4.74
C PHE A 184 -14.72 8.52 4.25
N GLY A 185 -15.40 7.41 3.91
CA GLY A 185 -14.70 6.23 3.41
C GLY A 185 -15.49 5.38 2.43
N ILE A 186 -14.74 4.54 1.70
CA ILE A 186 -15.26 3.43 0.93
C ILE A 186 -14.80 2.15 1.60
N PHE A 187 -15.74 1.26 1.91
CA PHE A 187 -15.47 -0.05 2.49
C PHE A 187 -15.51 -1.14 1.41
N ILE A 188 -14.56 -2.09 1.48
CA ILE A 188 -14.54 -3.31 0.67
C ILE A 188 -14.59 -4.49 1.66
N GLY A 189 -15.77 -5.12 1.78
CA GLY A 189 -16.08 -5.93 2.95
C GLY A 189 -16.04 -5.07 4.21
N ASP A 190 -15.34 -5.52 5.25
CA ASP A 190 -15.17 -4.78 6.50
C ASP A 190 -13.94 -3.85 6.49
N ARG A 191 -13.15 -3.88 5.42
CA ARG A 191 -11.93 -3.07 5.31
C ARG A 191 -12.23 -1.70 4.73
N LEU A 192 -11.83 -0.65 5.42
CA LEU A 192 -11.78 0.71 4.90
C LEU A 192 -10.65 0.80 3.86
N ALA A 193 -10.99 0.95 2.60
CA ALA A 193 -10.04 1.01 1.49
C ALA A 193 -9.71 2.44 1.05
N VAL A 194 -10.64 3.36 1.24
CA VAL A 194 -10.49 4.79 0.94
C VAL A 194 -10.85 5.58 2.18
N PHE A 195 -10.00 6.52 2.56
CA PHE A 195 -10.29 7.50 3.60
C PHE A 195 -10.12 8.92 3.06
N TYR A 196 -11.13 9.75 3.21
CA TYR A 196 -11.19 11.13 2.76
C TYR A 196 -11.43 12.06 3.95
N ASP A 197 -10.49 12.95 4.21
CA ASP A 197 -10.51 13.89 5.33
C ASP A 197 -11.17 15.23 4.98
N TRP A 198 -12.43 15.19 4.62
CA TRP A 198 -13.19 16.35 4.16
C TRP A 198 -13.21 17.50 5.19
N GLN A 199 -12.92 18.73 4.72
CA GLN A 199 -12.88 19.97 5.53
C GLN A 199 -11.89 19.89 6.71
N CYS A 200 -10.81 19.11 6.58
CA CYS A 200 -9.85 18.86 7.64
C CYS A 200 -8.46 19.45 7.38
N ASP A 201 -7.94 19.25 6.16
CA ASP A 201 -6.59 19.65 5.75
C ASP A 201 -5.46 18.93 6.48
N LEU A 202 -5.58 17.62 6.68
CA LEU A 202 -4.50 16.85 7.33
C LEU A 202 -3.16 17.04 6.61
N GLY A 203 -3.17 17.06 5.27
CA GLY A 203 -1.96 17.23 4.47
C GLY A 203 -1.25 18.57 4.76
N ASN A 204 -2.00 19.63 4.98
CA ASN A 204 -1.46 20.93 5.36
C ASN A 204 -0.89 20.88 6.78
N GLY A 205 -1.59 20.22 7.70
CA GLY A 205 -1.13 20.04 9.07
C GLY A 205 0.15 19.21 9.22
N TRP A 206 0.62 18.55 8.17
CA TRP A 206 1.92 17.83 8.16
C TRP A 206 3.07 18.67 7.60
N GLU A 207 2.78 19.86 6.99
CA GLU A 207 3.80 20.75 6.43
C GLU A 207 4.73 21.31 7.52
N ASP A 208 5.88 21.83 7.06
CA ASP A 208 6.77 22.59 7.91
C ASP A 208 6.05 23.80 8.54
N TYR A 209 6.40 24.14 9.77
CA TYR A 209 5.77 25.24 10.51
C TYR A 209 5.75 26.56 9.71
N GLU A 210 6.81 26.83 8.97
CA GLU A 210 6.98 28.07 8.20
C GLU A 210 5.99 28.24 7.07
N VAL A 211 5.29 27.15 6.65
CA VAL A 211 4.32 27.20 5.55
C VAL A 211 3.00 27.81 6.01
N TYR A 212 2.43 27.31 7.08
CA TYR A 212 1.09 27.72 7.54
C TYR A 212 1.08 28.35 8.93
N HIS A 213 2.16 28.25 9.67
CA HIS A 213 2.30 28.69 11.07
C HIS A 213 1.24 28.09 12.00
N ASP A 214 0.86 26.83 11.73
CA ASP A 214 -0.14 26.13 12.52
C ASP A 214 0.28 26.03 13.99
N PRO A 215 -0.66 26.19 14.92
CA PRO A 215 -0.37 25.97 16.33
C PRO A 215 0.27 24.58 16.54
N PRO A 216 1.35 24.47 17.34
CA PRO A 216 2.05 23.19 17.55
C PRO A 216 1.12 22.03 17.95
N ALA A 217 0.05 22.32 18.69
CA ALA A 217 -0.93 21.30 19.09
C ALA A 217 -1.75 20.76 17.89
N LEU A 218 -2.04 21.59 16.88
CA LEU A 218 -2.75 21.15 15.67
C LEU A 218 -1.82 20.36 14.75
N HIS A 219 -0.59 20.85 14.55
CA HIS A 219 0.44 20.12 13.80
C HIS A 219 0.68 18.73 14.41
N GLU A 220 0.84 18.65 15.74
CA GLU A 220 1.00 17.37 16.45
C GLU A 220 -0.24 16.46 16.28
N ALA A 221 -1.45 17.00 16.36
CA ALA A 221 -2.68 16.23 16.16
C ALA A 221 -2.77 15.70 14.71
N ALA A 222 -2.39 16.52 13.73
CA ALA A 222 -2.35 16.09 12.32
C ALA A 222 -1.36 14.93 12.12
N LEU A 223 -0.13 15.04 12.64
CA LEU A 223 0.88 13.97 12.56
C LEU A 223 0.41 12.67 13.23
N ARG A 224 -0.20 12.76 14.42
CA ARG A 224 -0.79 11.58 15.11
C ARG A 224 -1.85 10.90 14.27
N MET A 225 -2.75 11.67 13.65
CA MET A 225 -3.77 11.09 12.78
C MET A 225 -3.14 10.46 11.53
N GLY A 226 -2.12 11.09 10.95
CA GLY A 226 -1.36 10.52 9.83
C GLY A 226 -0.71 9.18 10.18
N VAL A 227 -0.13 9.06 11.39
CA VAL A 227 0.41 7.78 11.90
C VAL A 227 -0.70 6.72 11.98
N ASN A 228 -1.88 7.07 12.51
CA ASN A 228 -3.02 6.17 12.55
C ASN A 228 -3.41 5.68 11.15
N LEU A 229 -3.51 6.60 10.17
CA LEU A 229 -3.85 6.27 8.78
C LEU A 229 -2.87 5.26 8.18
N PHE A 230 -1.57 5.50 8.36
CA PHE A 230 -0.54 4.63 7.80
C PHE A 230 -0.51 3.25 8.47
N VAL A 231 -0.52 3.21 9.80
CA VAL A 231 -0.54 1.94 10.55
C VAL A 231 -1.79 1.14 10.19
N TYR A 232 -2.97 1.77 10.12
CA TYR A 232 -4.19 1.11 9.67
C TYR A 232 -4.01 0.51 8.27
N ALA A 233 -3.51 1.28 7.33
CA ALA A 233 -3.35 0.84 5.94
C ALA A 233 -2.46 -0.41 5.81
N VAL A 234 -1.33 -0.47 6.54
CA VAL A 234 -0.38 -1.58 6.42
C VAL A 234 -0.79 -2.81 7.24
N THR A 235 -1.62 -2.64 8.28
CA THR A 235 -2.07 -3.75 9.14
C THR A 235 -3.44 -4.31 8.76
N SER A 236 -4.27 -3.56 8.01
CA SER A 236 -5.60 -3.97 7.58
C SER A 236 -5.63 -4.64 6.20
N ARG A 237 -4.48 -4.90 5.59
CA ARG A 237 -4.40 -5.58 4.28
C ARG A 237 -4.93 -7.00 4.40
N PRO A 238 -5.68 -7.51 3.39
CA PRO A 238 -6.00 -8.92 3.33
C PRO A 238 -4.71 -9.74 3.36
N VAL A 239 -4.69 -10.80 4.17
CA VAL A 239 -3.59 -11.79 4.11
C VAL A 239 -3.74 -12.53 2.79
N PRO A 240 -2.66 -12.68 1.98
CA PRO A 240 -2.71 -13.39 0.70
C PRO A 240 -3.17 -14.83 0.83
#